data_080950de47ccda5eec3c13530ddbcfa1
#
_entry.id   080950de47ccda5eec3c13530ddbcfa1
#
_cell.length_a   1.000
_cell.length_b   1.000
_cell.length_c   1.000
_cell.angle_alpha   90.00
_cell.angle_beta   90.00
_cell.angle_gamma   90.00
#
_symmetry.space_group_name_H-M   'P 1'
#
loop_
_entity.id
_entity.type
_entity.pdbx_description
1 polymer ?
#
loop_
_entity_poly.entity_id
_entity_poly.type
_entity_poly.pdbx_seq_one_letter_code
_entity_poly.pdbx_strand_id
1 'polypeptide(L)'
;MLGLIIEDAGYEVEITKGVGGGTNNIHPAMEKGEFDLYPEYTSSGWVMVLKHEAGSVGDDEILAQLQKEYQENFDMTWVGLYGFNNTYTLAVRGELASQHGLKKTSDLAAVADKLTFGGNPDYLERADGFPAVCGAYGLSFGKVVDIDIGLKYQALASGDIDVTNAYTTDAQLAD
;
A
#
# COMPACT_ATOMS: atom_id res chain seq x y z
N MET A 1 -8.84 13.45 11.12
CA MET A 1 -10.12 12.96 11.70
C MET A 1 -9.87 12.23 13.02
N LEU A 2 -9.06 11.15 13.08
CA LEU A 2 -8.78 10.45 14.36
C LEU A 2 -8.20 11.41 15.42
N GLY A 3 -7.19 12.23 15.07
CA GLY A 3 -6.62 13.22 15.97
C GLY A 3 -7.67 14.15 16.60
N LEU A 4 -8.63 14.64 15.79
CA LEU A 4 -9.71 15.49 16.29
C LEU A 4 -10.62 14.80 17.32
N ILE A 5 -10.85 13.48 17.16
CA ILE A 5 -11.64 12.70 18.11
C ILE A 5 -10.87 12.54 19.42
N ILE A 6 -9.57 12.33 19.34
CA ILE A 6 -8.70 12.18 20.53
C ILE A 6 -8.58 13.52 21.26
N GLU A 7 -8.44 14.65 20.52
CA GLU A 7 -8.45 16.00 21.09
C GLU A 7 -9.79 16.31 21.80
N ASP A 8 -10.93 15.95 21.18
CA ASP A 8 -12.26 16.13 21.78
C ASP A 8 -12.43 15.30 23.07
N ALA A 9 -11.72 14.20 23.20
CA ALA A 9 -11.65 13.40 24.42
C ALA A 9 -10.70 13.99 25.49
N GLY A 10 -10.05 15.14 25.23
CA GLY A 10 -9.25 15.91 26.20
C GLY A 10 -7.76 15.57 26.19
N TYR A 11 -7.26 14.90 25.15
CA TYR A 11 -5.83 14.62 24.99
C TYR A 11 -5.16 15.68 24.10
N GLU A 12 -3.90 15.94 24.35
CA GLU A 12 -3.04 16.72 23.42
C GLU A 12 -2.56 15.80 22.28
N VAL A 13 -2.70 16.24 21.03
CA VAL A 13 -2.37 15.44 19.85
C VAL A 13 -1.35 16.15 18.97
N GLU A 14 -0.20 15.54 18.78
CA GLU A 14 0.77 15.93 17.75
C GLU A 14 0.65 14.99 16.55
N ILE A 15 0.50 15.55 15.34
CA ILE A 15 0.33 14.76 14.12
C ILE A 15 1.59 14.87 13.27
N THR A 16 2.35 13.79 13.16
CA THR A 16 3.44 13.66 12.19
C THR A 16 2.91 13.13 10.87
N LYS A 17 3.17 13.86 9.78
CA LYS A 17 2.73 13.50 8.41
C LYS A 17 3.93 13.20 7.53
N GLY A 18 3.71 12.36 6.50
CA GLY A 18 4.71 12.12 5.46
C GLY A 18 5.92 11.32 5.94
N VAL A 19 5.71 10.38 6.86
CA VAL A 19 6.76 9.43 7.23
C VAL A 19 7.03 8.56 6.01
N GLY A 20 8.16 8.79 5.35
CA GLY A 20 8.58 8.02 4.17
C GLY A 20 8.82 6.54 4.53
N GLY A 21 8.64 5.64 3.56
CA GLY A 21 8.84 4.20 3.75
C GLY A 21 7.71 3.47 4.48
N GLY A 22 6.59 4.16 4.77
CA GLY A 22 5.37 3.54 5.29
C GLY A 22 5.59 2.64 6.51
N THR A 23 4.98 1.46 6.51
CA THR A 23 5.02 0.47 7.59
C THR A 23 6.44 0.12 8.02
N ASN A 24 7.38 0.00 7.07
CA ASN A 24 8.77 -0.35 7.36
C ASN A 24 9.51 0.68 8.24
N ASN A 25 9.06 1.93 8.24
CA ASN A 25 9.64 2.98 9.08
C ASN A 25 8.77 3.31 10.30
N ILE A 26 7.44 3.29 10.14
CA ILE A 26 6.52 3.65 11.22
C ILE A 26 6.52 2.60 12.34
N HIS A 27 6.47 1.31 11.98
CA HIS A 27 6.43 0.25 13.00
C HIS A 27 7.66 0.25 13.92
N PRO A 28 8.91 0.31 13.41
CA PRO A 28 10.09 0.43 14.28
C PRO A 28 10.12 1.70 15.13
N ALA A 29 9.53 2.80 14.67
CA ALA A 29 9.40 4.03 15.44
C ALA A 29 8.38 3.88 16.59
N MET A 30 7.28 3.15 16.36
CA MET A 30 6.33 2.74 17.41
C MET A 30 7.01 1.89 18.49
N GLU A 31 7.82 0.89 18.09
CA GLU A 31 8.57 0.05 19.05
C GLU A 31 9.53 0.86 19.95
N LYS A 32 10.05 1.98 19.42
CA LYS A 32 10.92 2.90 20.18
C LYS A 32 10.14 3.93 21.01
N GLY A 33 8.82 3.94 20.92
CA GLY A 33 7.98 4.94 21.61
C GLY A 33 8.03 6.34 21.00
N GLU A 34 8.41 6.45 19.72
CA GLU A 34 8.39 7.74 18.99
C GLU A 34 6.98 8.15 18.58
N PHE A 35 6.04 7.21 18.53
CA PHE A 35 4.61 7.39 18.29
C PHE A 35 3.79 6.57 19.27
N ASP A 36 2.64 7.12 19.70
CA ASP A 36 1.68 6.42 20.56
C ASP A 36 0.63 5.66 19.75
N LEU A 37 0.37 6.09 18.51
CA LEU A 37 -0.70 5.56 17.67
C LEU A 37 -0.41 5.82 16.19
N TYR A 38 -0.71 4.85 15.33
CA TYR A 38 -0.77 5.06 13.89
C TYR A 38 -1.86 4.21 13.22
N PRO A 39 -2.44 4.66 12.10
CA PRO A 39 -3.34 3.85 11.30
C PRO A 39 -2.55 2.85 10.44
N GLU A 40 -2.95 1.60 10.45
CA GLU A 40 -2.31 0.54 9.68
C GLU A 40 -3.35 -0.33 8.97
N TYR A 41 -2.95 -0.98 7.89
CA TYR A 41 -3.76 -1.98 7.20
C TYR A 41 -3.48 -3.38 7.76
N THR A 42 -4.54 -4.18 7.91
CA THR A 42 -4.42 -5.55 8.42
C THR A 42 -3.43 -6.39 7.62
N SER A 43 -3.47 -6.30 6.29
CA SER A 43 -2.50 -7.01 5.44
C SER A 43 -1.06 -6.54 5.63
N SER A 44 -0.83 -5.25 5.89
CA SER A 44 0.52 -4.73 6.16
C SER A 44 1.03 -5.23 7.50
N GLY A 45 0.21 -5.17 8.55
CA GLY A 45 0.56 -5.77 9.84
C GLY A 45 0.88 -7.25 9.73
N TRP A 46 0.10 -7.99 8.96
CA TRP A 46 0.25 -9.44 8.78
C TRP A 46 1.49 -9.82 7.98
N VAL A 47 1.65 -9.23 6.78
CA VAL A 47 2.70 -9.63 5.83
C VAL A 47 4.03 -8.90 6.11
N MET A 48 3.97 -7.58 6.37
CA MET A 48 5.19 -6.76 6.46
C MET A 48 5.78 -6.74 7.87
N VAL A 49 4.96 -6.75 8.92
CA VAL A 49 5.44 -6.74 10.30
C VAL A 49 5.63 -8.16 10.82
N LEU A 50 4.57 -8.97 10.86
CA LEU A 50 4.62 -10.34 11.40
C LEU A 50 5.26 -11.35 10.44
N LYS A 51 5.49 -10.99 9.17
CA LYS A 51 6.12 -11.84 8.14
C LYS A 51 5.35 -13.12 7.82
N HIS A 52 4.05 -13.11 8.01
CA HIS A 52 3.18 -14.21 7.62
C HIS A 52 2.91 -14.23 6.12
N GLU A 53 2.45 -15.37 5.62
CA GLU A 53 2.04 -15.52 4.23
C GLU A 53 0.72 -14.79 3.97
N ALA A 54 0.63 -14.07 2.85
CA ALA A 54 -0.59 -13.37 2.46
C ALA A 54 -1.75 -14.36 2.25
N GLY A 55 -2.93 -14.03 2.78
CA GLY A 55 -4.12 -14.87 2.66
C GLY A 55 -4.11 -16.14 3.53
N SER A 56 -3.14 -16.29 4.43
CA SER A 56 -3.08 -17.43 5.36
C SER A 56 -4.15 -17.40 6.45
N VAL A 57 -4.79 -16.23 6.67
CA VAL A 57 -5.87 -16.01 7.64
C VAL A 57 -7.05 -15.32 6.94
N GLY A 58 -8.28 -15.71 7.27
CA GLY A 58 -9.50 -15.08 6.76
C GLY A 58 -9.75 -13.69 7.35
N ASP A 59 -10.52 -12.88 6.61
CA ASP A 59 -10.84 -11.49 7.00
C ASP A 59 -11.54 -11.41 8.37
N ASP A 60 -12.35 -12.42 8.72
CA ASP A 60 -13.07 -12.47 10.01
C ASP A 60 -12.14 -12.75 11.21
N GLU A 61 -10.99 -13.37 10.99
CA GLU A 61 -10.07 -13.80 12.03
C GLU A 61 -8.83 -12.91 12.14
N ILE A 62 -8.46 -12.18 11.08
CA ILE A 62 -7.18 -11.47 10.99
C ILE A 62 -7.01 -10.44 12.12
N LEU A 63 -8.06 -9.72 12.50
CA LEU A 63 -7.96 -8.72 13.57
C LEU A 63 -7.61 -9.37 14.91
N ALA A 64 -8.25 -10.49 15.26
CA ALA A 64 -7.98 -11.18 16.51
C ALA A 64 -6.56 -11.77 16.56
N GLN A 65 -6.06 -12.27 15.43
CA GLN A 65 -4.68 -12.76 15.33
C GLN A 65 -3.67 -11.61 15.46
N LEU A 66 -3.92 -10.49 14.78
CA LEU A 66 -3.09 -9.29 14.89
C LEU A 66 -3.05 -8.75 16.32
N GLN A 67 -4.20 -8.65 17.00
CA GLN A 67 -4.29 -8.23 18.40
C GLN A 67 -3.45 -9.12 19.30
N LYS A 68 -3.56 -10.42 19.14
CA LYS A 68 -2.80 -11.40 19.93
C LYS A 68 -1.30 -11.26 19.68
N GLU A 69 -0.86 -11.38 18.41
CA GLU A 69 0.56 -11.44 18.09
C GLU A 69 1.27 -10.09 18.28
N TYR A 70 0.61 -8.96 18.07
CA TYR A 70 1.17 -7.64 18.36
C TYR A 70 1.33 -7.43 19.87
N GLN A 71 0.38 -7.91 20.67
CA GLN A 71 0.52 -7.86 22.12
C GLN A 71 1.69 -8.74 22.61
N GLU A 72 1.82 -9.94 22.06
CA GLU A 72 2.86 -10.89 22.45
C GLU A 72 4.27 -10.47 22.04
N ASN A 73 4.42 -9.88 20.84
CA ASN A 73 5.72 -9.60 20.25
C ASN A 73 6.21 -8.17 20.50
N PHE A 74 5.30 -7.19 20.63
CA PHE A 74 5.65 -5.77 20.61
C PHE A 74 5.05 -4.97 21.77
N ASP A 75 4.23 -5.57 22.62
CA ASP A 75 3.41 -4.89 23.64
C ASP A 75 2.50 -3.81 23.06
N MET A 76 1.99 -4.05 21.85
CA MET A 76 1.07 -3.20 21.10
C MET A 76 -0.28 -3.87 20.91
N THR A 77 -1.34 -3.09 20.72
CA THR A 77 -2.67 -3.62 20.43
C THR A 77 -3.33 -2.93 19.24
N TRP A 78 -4.13 -3.67 18.51
CA TRP A 78 -5.03 -3.14 17.48
C TRP A 78 -6.35 -2.77 18.15
N VAL A 79 -6.69 -1.47 18.16
CA VAL A 79 -7.88 -0.97 18.84
C VAL A 79 -9.19 -1.20 18.08
N GLY A 80 -9.11 -1.48 16.78
CA GLY A 80 -10.28 -1.78 15.94
C GLY A 80 -10.04 -1.49 14.46
N LEU A 81 -11.10 -1.67 13.66
CA LEU A 81 -11.11 -1.41 12.22
C LEU A 81 -11.94 -0.17 11.88
N TYR A 82 -11.52 0.58 10.88
CA TYR A 82 -12.29 1.73 10.38
C TYR A 82 -13.52 1.33 9.54
N GLY A 83 -13.65 0.06 9.17
CA GLY A 83 -14.81 -0.45 8.43
C GLY A 83 -14.80 -0.18 6.92
N PHE A 84 -13.67 0.20 6.33
CA PHE A 84 -13.50 0.31 4.89
C PHE A 84 -12.41 -0.65 4.40
N ASN A 85 -12.48 -1.00 3.12
CA ASN A 85 -11.44 -1.77 2.43
C ASN A 85 -10.68 -0.87 1.45
N ASN A 86 -9.36 -1.05 1.39
CA ASN A 86 -8.49 -0.44 0.42
C ASN A 86 -7.54 -1.49 -0.12
N THR A 87 -7.50 -1.66 -1.44
CA THR A 87 -6.64 -2.64 -2.09
C THR A 87 -5.85 -2.00 -3.21
N TYR A 88 -4.79 -2.69 -3.63
CA TYR A 88 -4.00 -2.28 -4.78
C TYR A 88 -4.71 -2.57 -6.10
N THR A 89 -4.48 -1.69 -7.05
CA THR A 89 -4.78 -1.89 -8.47
C THR A 89 -3.64 -1.31 -9.31
N LEU A 90 -3.66 -1.52 -10.62
CA LEU A 90 -2.73 -0.88 -11.55
C LEU A 90 -3.46 0.19 -12.34
N ALA A 91 -2.81 1.34 -12.50
CA ALA A 91 -3.30 2.45 -13.32
C ALA A 91 -2.35 2.70 -14.50
N VAL A 92 -2.95 2.99 -15.65
CA VAL A 92 -2.28 3.39 -16.89
C VAL A 92 -2.99 4.59 -17.50
N ARG A 93 -2.32 5.35 -18.35
CA ARG A 93 -2.98 6.41 -19.12
C ARG A 93 -4.03 5.82 -20.09
N GLY A 94 -5.17 6.49 -20.24
CA GLY A 94 -6.23 6.05 -21.16
C GLY A 94 -5.78 5.92 -22.61
N GLU A 95 -4.87 6.81 -23.05
CA GLU A 95 -4.26 6.73 -24.40
C GLU A 95 -3.45 5.45 -24.59
N LEU A 96 -2.61 5.10 -23.60
CA LEU A 96 -1.81 3.87 -23.63
C LEU A 96 -2.72 2.63 -23.61
N ALA A 97 -3.76 2.64 -22.77
CA ALA A 97 -4.75 1.57 -22.71
C ALA A 97 -5.45 1.36 -24.07
N SER A 98 -5.85 2.46 -24.72
CA SER A 98 -6.48 2.41 -26.03
C SER A 98 -5.53 1.93 -27.12
N GLN A 99 -4.28 2.43 -27.13
CA GLN A 99 -3.26 2.06 -28.11
C GLN A 99 -2.94 0.56 -28.12
N HIS A 100 -2.90 -0.05 -26.92
CA HIS A 100 -2.53 -1.45 -26.73
C HIS A 100 -3.73 -2.36 -26.43
N GLY A 101 -4.95 -1.82 -26.38
CA GLY A 101 -6.18 -2.57 -26.10
C GLY A 101 -6.22 -3.13 -24.68
N LEU A 102 -5.59 -2.45 -23.71
CA LEU A 102 -5.50 -2.91 -22.31
C LEU A 102 -6.84 -2.75 -21.61
N LYS A 103 -7.38 -3.83 -21.06
CA LYS A 103 -8.65 -3.86 -20.32
C LYS A 103 -8.50 -4.51 -18.94
N LYS A 104 -7.46 -5.31 -18.73
CA LYS A 104 -7.18 -6.05 -17.51
C LYS A 104 -5.68 -6.22 -17.33
N THR A 105 -5.23 -6.49 -16.11
CA THR A 105 -3.81 -6.62 -15.76
C THR A 105 -3.05 -7.60 -16.64
N SER A 106 -3.67 -8.73 -17.00
CA SER A 106 -3.03 -9.74 -17.85
C SER A 106 -2.70 -9.24 -19.28
N ASP A 107 -3.39 -8.20 -19.76
CA ASP A 107 -3.12 -7.65 -21.11
C ASP A 107 -1.76 -6.92 -21.17
N LEU A 108 -1.26 -6.47 -20.01
CA LEU A 108 0.06 -5.84 -19.90
C LEU A 108 1.20 -6.80 -20.27
N ALA A 109 1.02 -8.11 -20.13
CA ALA A 109 2.07 -9.08 -20.41
C ALA A 109 2.63 -8.99 -21.85
N ALA A 110 1.81 -8.56 -22.81
CA ALA A 110 2.19 -8.41 -24.21
C ALA A 110 3.09 -7.18 -24.50
N VAL A 111 3.15 -6.21 -23.57
CA VAL A 111 3.79 -4.91 -23.83
C VAL A 111 4.66 -4.42 -22.66
N ALA A 112 4.62 -5.07 -21.51
CA ALA A 112 5.31 -4.66 -20.29
C ALA A 112 6.81 -4.44 -20.48
N ASP A 113 7.45 -5.22 -21.36
CA ASP A 113 8.89 -5.12 -21.70
C ASP A 113 9.29 -3.76 -22.31
N LYS A 114 8.32 -3.00 -22.80
CA LYS A 114 8.50 -1.66 -23.38
C LYS A 114 8.05 -0.54 -22.45
N LEU A 115 7.46 -0.87 -21.33
CA LEU A 115 6.84 0.09 -20.41
C LEU A 115 7.71 0.32 -19.18
N THR A 116 7.60 1.54 -18.64
CA THR A 116 8.17 1.92 -17.35
C THR A 116 7.10 1.78 -16.27
N PHE A 117 7.37 0.95 -15.28
CA PHE A 117 6.57 0.87 -14.05
C PHE A 117 7.14 1.82 -13.01
N GLY A 118 6.30 2.68 -12.44
CA GLY A 118 6.63 3.50 -11.28
C GLY A 118 5.84 3.04 -10.05
N GLY A 119 6.52 2.63 -9.00
CA GLY A 119 5.88 2.16 -7.77
C GLY A 119 6.46 2.81 -6.53
N ASN A 120 5.66 2.93 -5.46
CA ASN A 120 6.21 3.32 -4.18
C ASN A 120 6.99 2.16 -3.53
N PRO A 121 7.98 2.45 -2.68
CA PRO A 121 8.88 1.44 -2.09
C PRO A 121 8.14 0.26 -1.46
N ASP A 122 7.14 0.52 -0.61
CA ASP A 122 6.38 -0.54 0.05
C ASP A 122 5.77 -1.53 -0.95
N TYR A 123 5.19 -1.03 -2.05
CA TYR A 123 4.59 -1.90 -3.07
C TYR A 123 5.63 -2.70 -3.85
N LEU A 124 6.79 -2.10 -4.10
CA LEU A 124 7.88 -2.76 -4.82
C LEU A 124 8.55 -3.87 -3.99
N GLU A 125 8.60 -3.70 -2.66
CA GLU A 125 9.33 -4.59 -1.76
C GLU A 125 8.45 -5.68 -1.12
N ARG A 126 7.15 -5.41 -0.92
CA ARG A 126 6.26 -6.36 -0.25
C ARG A 126 6.03 -7.62 -1.07
N ALA A 127 6.06 -8.77 -0.42
CA ALA A 127 5.96 -10.08 -1.06
C ALA A 127 4.63 -10.28 -1.83
N ASP A 128 3.54 -9.70 -1.34
CA ASP A 128 2.19 -9.73 -1.94
C ASP A 128 1.91 -8.51 -2.87
N GLY A 129 2.92 -7.68 -3.14
CA GLY A 129 2.86 -6.50 -4.01
C GLY A 129 3.34 -6.76 -5.43
N PHE A 130 4.26 -5.91 -5.90
CA PHE A 130 4.79 -5.94 -7.25
C PHE A 130 5.37 -7.31 -7.68
N PRO A 131 6.18 -8.00 -6.85
CA PRO A 131 6.71 -9.32 -7.21
C PRO A 131 5.61 -10.36 -7.42
N ALA A 132 4.58 -10.39 -6.57
CA ALA A 132 3.46 -11.32 -6.69
C ALA A 132 2.62 -11.04 -7.95
N VAL A 133 2.33 -9.77 -8.22
CA VAL A 133 1.58 -9.37 -9.43
C VAL A 133 2.36 -9.72 -10.69
N CYS A 134 3.65 -9.41 -10.73
CA CYS A 134 4.52 -9.79 -11.86
C CYS A 134 4.54 -11.31 -12.08
N GLY A 135 4.69 -12.08 -11.01
CA GLY A 135 4.68 -13.55 -11.08
C GLY A 135 3.34 -14.12 -11.56
N ALA A 136 2.22 -13.63 -10.99
CA ALA A 136 0.89 -14.12 -11.29
C ALA A 136 0.44 -13.84 -12.74
N TYR A 137 0.84 -12.70 -13.29
CA TYR A 137 0.43 -12.27 -14.64
C TYR A 137 1.54 -12.37 -15.69
N GLY A 138 2.73 -12.87 -15.34
CA GLY A 138 3.87 -13.00 -16.25
C GLY A 138 4.40 -11.65 -16.74
N LEU A 139 4.37 -10.60 -15.88
CA LEU A 139 4.80 -9.26 -16.27
C LEU A 139 6.32 -9.11 -16.13
N SER A 140 6.95 -8.55 -17.13
CA SER A 140 8.35 -8.16 -17.10
C SER A 140 8.50 -6.76 -17.69
N PHE A 141 8.53 -5.76 -16.80
CA PHE A 141 8.63 -4.36 -17.23
C PHE A 141 10.03 -4.04 -17.72
N GLY A 142 10.10 -3.22 -18.79
CA GLY A 142 11.38 -2.79 -19.36
C GLY A 142 12.18 -1.91 -18.40
N LYS A 143 11.49 -1.15 -17.57
CA LYS A 143 12.09 -0.34 -16.50
C LYS A 143 11.16 -0.32 -15.28
N VAL A 144 11.75 -0.37 -14.09
CA VAL A 144 11.06 -0.17 -12.82
C VAL A 144 11.74 0.97 -12.08
N VAL A 145 10.97 1.94 -11.60
CA VAL A 145 11.46 3.09 -10.85
C VAL A 145 10.72 3.23 -9.54
N ASP A 146 11.46 3.57 -8.51
CA ASP A 146 10.90 4.00 -7.23
C ASP A 146 10.38 5.43 -7.37
N ILE A 147 9.16 5.68 -6.90
CA ILE A 147 8.53 6.99 -6.96
C ILE A 147 7.75 7.29 -5.67
N ASP A 148 7.87 8.52 -5.20
CA ASP A 148 7.08 8.97 -4.06
C ASP A 148 5.57 8.85 -4.33
N ILE A 149 4.83 8.36 -3.34
CA ILE A 149 3.39 8.11 -3.43
C ILE A 149 2.59 9.36 -3.84
N GLY A 150 3.04 10.56 -3.44
CA GLY A 150 2.42 11.84 -3.78
C GLY A 150 2.68 12.28 -5.22
N LEU A 151 3.70 11.73 -5.89
CA LEU A 151 4.14 12.13 -7.23
C LEU A 151 3.71 11.16 -8.33
N LYS A 152 3.27 9.95 -8.00
CA LYS A 152 2.99 8.86 -8.96
C LYS A 152 1.98 9.26 -10.06
N TYR A 153 0.90 9.94 -9.72
CA TYR A 153 -0.11 10.34 -10.70
C TYR A 153 0.37 11.48 -11.61
N GLN A 154 1.18 12.40 -11.09
CA GLN A 154 1.81 13.43 -11.91
C GLN A 154 2.79 12.81 -12.91
N ALA A 155 3.63 11.88 -12.46
CA ALA A 155 4.57 11.17 -13.32
C ALA A 155 3.85 10.29 -14.38
N LEU A 156 2.70 9.68 -14.00
CA LEU A 156 1.86 8.95 -14.95
C LEU A 156 1.26 9.89 -16.01
N ALA A 157 0.74 11.03 -15.61
CA ALA A 157 0.14 12.02 -16.50
C ALA A 157 1.17 12.66 -17.45
N SER A 158 2.39 12.96 -16.96
CA SER A 158 3.47 13.51 -17.79
C SER A 158 4.11 12.50 -18.76
N GLY A 159 3.91 11.20 -18.52
CA GLY A 159 4.51 10.13 -19.31
C GLY A 159 5.93 9.73 -18.86
N ASP A 160 6.37 10.18 -17.69
CA ASP A 160 7.64 9.76 -17.09
C ASP A 160 7.59 8.29 -16.66
N ILE A 161 6.40 7.80 -16.35
CA ILE A 161 6.07 6.39 -16.16
C ILE A 161 4.83 6.02 -16.97
N ASP A 162 4.63 4.74 -17.26
CA ASP A 162 3.55 4.22 -18.08
C ASP A 162 2.49 3.50 -17.25
N VAL A 163 2.92 2.82 -16.20
CA VAL A 163 2.09 2.05 -15.27
C VAL A 163 2.49 2.39 -13.85
N THR A 164 1.52 2.50 -12.96
CA THR A 164 1.76 2.67 -11.53
C THR A 164 0.83 1.81 -10.70
N ASN A 165 1.23 1.49 -9.46
CA ASN A 165 0.29 1.00 -8.48
C ASN A 165 -0.62 2.13 -8.00
N ALA A 166 -1.89 1.82 -7.87
CA ALA A 166 -2.91 2.72 -7.36
C ALA A 166 -3.66 2.05 -6.21
N TYR A 167 -4.41 2.84 -5.46
CA TYR A 167 -5.29 2.34 -4.40
C TYR A 167 -6.74 2.55 -4.80
N THR A 168 -7.60 1.59 -4.46
CA THR A 168 -9.03 1.71 -4.78
C THR A 168 -9.71 2.89 -4.09
N THR A 169 -9.05 3.52 -3.12
CA THR A 169 -9.51 4.73 -2.42
C THR A 169 -8.83 6.01 -2.91
N ASP A 170 -7.98 5.95 -3.93
CA ASP A 170 -7.33 7.15 -4.49
C ASP A 170 -8.37 8.03 -5.20
N ALA A 171 -8.52 9.28 -4.74
CA ALA A 171 -9.49 10.23 -5.29
C ALA A 171 -9.26 10.53 -6.77
N GLN A 172 -8.02 10.43 -7.24
CA GLN A 172 -7.64 10.63 -8.64
C GLN A 172 -8.20 9.56 -9.60
N LEU A 173 -8.76 8.46 -9.08
CA LEU A 173 -9.43 7.43 -9.88
C LEU A 173 -10.95 7.69 -10.00
N ALA A 174 -11.49 8.71 -9.34
CA ALA A 174 -12.91 9.01 -9.29
C ALA A 174 -13.40 9.94 -10.42
N ASP A 175 -12.50 10.50 -11.24
CA ASP A 175 -12.79 11.45 -12.34
C ASP A 175 -12.82 10.77 -13.72
#